data_9f90250cbeacf348d9d2a6b2d4c6c2a7
#
_entry.id   9f90250cbeacf348d9d2a6b2d4c6c2a7
#
_cell.length_a   1.000
_cell.length_b   1.000
_cell.length_c   1.000
_cell.angle_alpha   90.00
_cell.angle_beta   90.00
_cell.angle_gamma   90.00
#
_symmetry.space_group_name_H-M   'P 1'
#
loop_
_entity.id
_entity.type
_entity.pdbx_description
1 polymer ?
#
loop_
_entity_poly.entity_id
_entity_poly.type
_entity_poly.pdbx_seq_one_letter_code
_entity_poly.pdbx_strand_id
1 'polypeptide(L)'
;MSSNMIKDKKLLFTTKLGMIKLVDGSEFETNRKTMAATKLGKDDELVSVKITRVSEREAVPDDFEMPVMLSGGSDDFESLDYEQMEFGQMDNMVDVPVETELRYTREILVIQTEEGIFLRFPIKEVPEMKKSTLGVKGIKLNANDYVSNVYLLDVGDNEVVEYKGKQVDLRKLKIGKRGTKGVKVRR
;
A
#
# COMPACT_ATOMS: atom_id res chain seq x y z
N MET A 1 -11.15 -12.84 18.41
CA MET A 1 -9.82 -12.26 18.20
C MET A 1 -9.44 -11.50 19.44
N SER A 2 -8.30 -11.82 20.05
CA SER A 2 -7.82 -11.10 21.23
C SER A 2 -7.49 -9.67 20.83
N SER A 3 -7.92 -8.68 21.63
CA SER A 3 -7.66 -7.24 21.40
C SER A 3 -6.17 -6.90 21.25
N ASN A 4 -5.29 -7.71 21.82
CA ASN A 4 -3.84 -7.52 21.73
C ASN A 4 -3.25 -7.74 20.31
N MET A 5 -3.97 -8.41 19.40
CA MET A 5 -3.44 -8.71 18.06
C MET A 5 -3.48 -7.53 17.09
N ILE A 6 -4.29 -6.52 17.37
CA ILE A 6 -4.49 -5.36 16.46
C ILE A 6 -3.92 -4.06 17.01
N LYS A 7 -3.48 -4.06 18.29
CA LYS A 7 -3.01 -2.86 18.98
C LYS A 7 -1.92 -2.12 18.19
N ASP A 8 -0.92 -2.88 17.74
CA ASP A 8 0.26 -2.35 17.03
C ASP A 8 0.10 -2.43 15.51
N LYS A 9 -1.14 -2.54 15.03
CA LYS A 9 -1.46 -2.62 13.60
C LYS A 9 -2.33 -1.45 13.17
N LYS A 10 -2.27 -1.12 11.89
CA LYS A 10 -3.20 -0.18 11.29
C LYS A 10 -4.25 -0.93 10.49
N LEU A 11 -5.48 -0.48 10.60
CA LEU A 11 -6.60 -1.07 9.89
C LEU A 11 -7.02 -0.15 8.75
N LEU A 12 -7.01 -0.68 7.54
CA LEU A 12 -7.51 -0.03 6.34
C LEU A 12 -9.01 -0.29 6.23
N PHE A 13 -9.81 0.74 6.35
CA PHE A 13 -11.26 0.71 6.09
C PHE A 13 -11.54 1.17 4.68
N THR A 14 -12.39 0.44 3.97
CA THR A 14 -12.86 0.82 2.64
C THR A 14 -14.37 0.66 2.55
N THR A 15 -15.05 1.68 2.05
CA THR A 15 -16.50 1.70 1.91
C THR A 15 -16.95 1.50 0.46
N LYS A 16 -18.22 1.18 0.28
CA LYS A 16 -18.89 0.96 -1.00
C LYS A 16 -18.83 2.19 -1.91
N LEU A 17 -18.95 3.37 -1.33
CA LEU A 17 -18.84 4.64 -2.06
C LEU A 17 -17.40 5.11 -2.26
N GLY A 18 -16.42 4.22 -1.97
CA GLY A 18 -15.01 4.45 -2.26
C GLY A 18 -14.28 5.36 -1.28
N MET A 19 -14.81 5.53 -0.07
CA MET A 19 -14.09 6.21 1.02
C MET A 19 -13.12 5.24 1.67
N ILE A 20 -11.94 5.75 2.02
CA ILE A 20 -10.88 4.96 2.65
C ILE A 20 -10.21 5.73 3.78
N LYS A 21 -9.68 5.00 4.76
CA LYS A 21 -8.82 5.55 5.81
C LYS A 21 -8.00 4.45 6.47
N LEU A 22 -6.88 4.82 7.05
CA LEU A 22 -6.18 4.01 8.03
C LEU A 22 -6.59 4.44 9.44
N VAL A 23 -6.78 3.48 10.31
CA VAL A 23 -7.08 3.72 11.74
C VAL A 23 -6.10 2.93 12.56
N ASP A 24 -5.53 3.56 13.58
CA ASP A 24 -4.66 2.88 14.52
C ASP A 24 -5.44 1.82 15.30
N GLY A 25 -4.84 0.64 15.44
CA GLY A 25 -5.47 -0.48 16.12
C GLY A 25 -5.73 -0.23 17.60
N SER A 26 -4.95 0.65 18.22
CA SER A 26 -5.14 1.04 19.64
C SER A 26 -6.50 1.72 19.88
N GLU A 27 -7.09 2.36 18.86
CA GLU A 27 -8.43 2.93 18.98
C GLU A 27 -9.54 1.88 19.19
N PHE A 28 -9.23 0.60 18.99
CA PHE A 28 -10.16 -0.52 19.17
C PHE A 28 -9.95 -1.27 20.49
N GLU A 29 -9.05 -0.81 21.34
CA GLU A 29 -8.92 -1.33 22.70
C GLU A 29 -10.15 -0.90 23.51
N THR A 30 -10.91 -1.88 24.00
CA THR A 30 -12.10 -1.63 24.80
C THR A 30 -12.48 -2.83 25.64
N ASN A 31 -12.98 -2.56 26.83
CA ASN A 31 -13.61 -3.55 27.69
C ASN A 31 -15.12 -3.73 27.40
N ARG A 32 -15.67 -3.00 26.44
CA ARG A 32 -17.07 -3.10 26.03
C ARG A 32 -17.26 -4.29 25.09
N LYS A 33 -18.41 -4.96 25.18
CA LYS A 33 -18.76 -6.06 24.28
C LYS A 33 -18.89 -5.63 22.81
N THR A 34 -19.29 -4.39 22.57
CA THR A 34 -19.50 -3.82 21.24
C THR A 34 -19.03 -2.39 21.21
N MET A 35 -18.50 -1.98 20.05
CA MET A 35 -18.10 -0.60 19.79
C MET A 35 -18.31 -0.26 18.32
N ALA A 36 -18.51 1.02 18.02
CA ALA A 36 -18.52 1.48 16.63
C ALA A 36 -17.11 1.36 16.03
N ALA A 37 -17.00 0.65 14.92
CA ALA A 37 -15.73 0.43 14.24
C ALA A 37 -15.34 1.63 13.34
N THR A 38 -16.31 2.28 12.72
CA THR A 38 -16.10 3.42 11.83
C THR A 38 -17.35 4.26 11.72
N LYS A 39 -17.21 5.51 11.27
CA LYS A 39 -18.32 6.35 10.84
C LYS A 39 -18.51 6.16 9.34
N LEU A 40 -19.74 5.94 8.92
CA LEU A 40 -20.13 5.82 7.52
C LEU A 40 -20.88 7.08 7.08
N GLY A 41 -20.80 7.40 5.78
CA GLY A 41 -21.61 8.42 5.13
C GLY A 41 -23.07 7.98 5.02
N LYS A 42 -23.93 8.91 4.56
CA LYS A 42 -25.30 8.58 4.22
C LYS A 42 -25.30 7.59 3.06
N ASP A 43 -26.09 6.53 3.17
CA ASP A 43 -26.23 5.48 2.16
C ASP A 43 -24.91 4.75 1.77
N ASP A 44 -23.89 4.80 2.66
CA ASP A 44 -22.62 4.13 2.46
C ASP A 44 -22.51 2.87 3.34
N GLU A 45 -21.79 1.88 2.88
CA GLU A 45 -21.62 0.58 3.51
C GLU A 45 -20.13 0.23 3.62
N LEU A 46 -19.76 -0.49 4.67
CA LEU A 46 -18.41 -1.01 4.82
C LEU A 46 -18.22 -2.24 3.93
N VAL A 47 -17.27 -2.18 2.99
CA VAL A 47 -16.95 -3.29 2.09
C VAL A 47 -15.79 -4.13 2.64
N SER A 48 -14.75 -3.50 3.17
CA SER A 48 -13.55 -4.21 3.58
C SER A 48 -12.85 -3.54 4.75
N VAL A 49 -12.30 -4.40 5.62
CA VAL A 49 -11.31 -4.01 6.63
C VAL A 49 -10.09 -4.91 6.44
N LYS A 50 -8.94 -4.33 6.13
CA LYS A 50 -7.67 -5.05 5.99
C LYS A 50 -6.70 -4.60 7.08
N ILE A 51 -5.92 -5.52 7.59
CA ILE A 51 -4.86 -5.21 8.53
C ILE A 51 -3.59 -4.96 7.71
N THR A 52 -2.96 -3.80 7.90
CA THR A 52 -1.68 -3.52 7.28
C THR A 52 -0.57 -4.27 8.02
N ARG A 53 0.48 -4.67 7.30
CA ARG A 53 1.60 -5.40 7.88
C ARG A 53 2.56 -4.51 8.64
N VAL A 54 2.49 -3.20 8.44
CA VAL A 54 3.37 -2.24 9.10
C VAL A 54 2.71 -1.60 10.30
N SER A 55 3.29 -1.85 11.44
CA SER A 55 2.88 -1.29 12.73
C SER A 55 3.51 0.07 13.03
N GLU A 56 4.66 0.38 12.47
CA GLU A 56 5.41 1.59 12.76
C GLU A 56 5.90 2.30 11.51
N ARG A 57 5.65 3.59 11.42
CA ARG A 57 6.41 4.50 10.58
C ARG A 57 7.72 4.76 11.32
N GLU A 58 8.74 3.99 11.09
CA GLU A 58 10.07 4.54 11.28
C GLU A 58 10.19 5.69 10.27
N ALA A 59 10.26 6.90 10.78
CA ALA A 59 10.55 8.06 9.98
C ALA A 59 11.87 7.80 9.27
N VAL A 60 11.84 7.76 7.94
CA VAL A 60 13.07 7.87 7.15
C VAL A 60 13.69 9.19 7.57
N PRO A 61 14.94 9.25 8.03
CA PRO A 61 15.61 10.52 8.24
C PRO A 61 15.50 11.33 6.95
N ASP A 62 15.16 12.63 7.07
CA ASP A 62 14.99 13.53 5.91
C ASP A 62 16.25 13.65 5.05
N ASP A 63 17.39 13.13 5.53
CA ASP A 63 18.72 13.16 4.93
C ASP A 63 19.08 11.86 4.21
N PHE A 64 18.16 10.90 4.05
CA PHE A 64 18.41 9.74 3.22
C PHE A 64 18.31 10.11 1.74
N GLU A 65 19.40 10.64 1.19
CA GLU A 65 19.59 10.79 -0.24
C GLU A 65 19.63 9.37 -0.87
N MET A 66 18.61 9.04 -1.62
CA MET A 66 18.63 7.85 -2.47
C MET A 66 19.87 7.94 -3.38
N PRO A 67 20.69 6.87 -3.46
CA PRO A 67 21.76 6.86 -4.45
C PRO A 67 21.12 7.11 -5.81
N VAL A 68 21.48 8.23 -6.41
CA VAL A 68 21.08 8.55 -7.78
C VAL A 68 21.71 7.47 -8.65
N MET A 69 20.92 6.51 -9.11
CA MET A 69 21.32 5.71 -10.26
C MET A 69 21.46 6.71 -11.41
N LEU A 70 22.68 7.07 -11.70
CA LEU A 70 23.03 7.84 -12.88
C LEU A 70 22.55 7.07 -14.12
N SER A 71 21.37 7.41 -14.60
CA SER A 71 20.99 7.13 -15.96
C SER A 71 21.73 8.12 -16.86
N GLY A 72 23.00 7.92 -16.97
CA GLY A 72 23.84 8.61 -17.95
C GLY A 72 23.97 7.69 -19.15
N GLY A 73 23.26 8.00 -20.20
CA GLY A 73 23.56 7.48 -21.51
C GLY A 73 24.89 8.05 -22.02
N SER A 74 25.52 7.27 -22.81
CA SER A 74 26.58 7.44 -23.81
C SER A 74 27.87 6.71 -23.47
N ASP A 75 28.04 5.64 -24.20
CA ASP A 75 29.24 5.17 -24.90
C ASP A 75 30.58 5.74 -24.39
N ASP A 76 31.20 4.96 -23.48
CA ASP A 76 32.66 4.76 -23.43
C ASP A 76 32.94 3.80 -22.26
N PHE A 77 32.71 2.49 -22.51
CA PHE A 77 33.14 1.44 -21.63
C PHE A 77 34.59 1.06 -21.96
N GLU A 78 35.54 1.93 -21.59
CA GLU A 78 36.93 1.54 -21.54
C GLU A 78 37.18 0.70 -20.28
N SER A 79 37.74 -0.45 -20.52
CA SER A 79 38.12 -1.51 -19.59
C SER A 79 38.76 -0.99 -18.29
N LEU A 80 38.02 -1.05 -17.18
CA LEU A 80 38.60 -0.95 -15.86
C LEU A 80 39.20 -2.30 -15.48
N ASP A 81 40.51 -2.31 -15.34
CA ASP A 81 41.35 -3.45 -14.91
C ASP A 81 41.00 -3.79 -13.46
N TYR A 82 40.33 -4.95 -13.24
CA TYR A 82 39.91 -5.42 -11.94
C TYR A 82 41.07 -6.02 -11.10
N GLU A 83 42.32 -5.96 -11.56
CA GLU A 83 43.44 -6.63 -10.87
C GLU A 83 44.16 -5.81 -9.81
N GLN A 84 43.73 -4.58 -9.46
CA GLN A 84 44.39 -3.75 -8.44
C GLN A 84 43.48 -3.25 -7.31
N MET A 85 42.44 -3.94 -6.96
CA MET A 85 41.78 -3.68 -5.69
C MET A 85 42.39 -4.58 -4.60
N GLU A 86 43.29 -4.01 -3.82
CA GLU A 86 43.78 -4.63 -2.60
C GLU A 86 42.62 -4.95 -1.66
N PHE A 87 42.54 -6.24 -1.28
CA PHE A 87 41.53 -6.84 -0.38
C PHE A 87 41.58 -6.32 1.08
N GLY A 88 42.16 -5.16 1.33
CA GLY A 88 42.49 -4.65 2.67
C GLY A 88 41.62 -3.50 3.22
N GLN A 89 40.60 -3.02 2.52
CA GLN A 89 39.77 -1.90 3.00
C GLN A 89 38.27 -2.19 3.07
N MET A 90 37.86 -3.44 3.18
CA MET A 90 36.44 -3.84 3.31
C MET A 90 35.95 -3.97 4.76
N ASP A 91 36.77 -3.65 5.77
CA ASP A 91 36.41 -3.83 7.19
C ASP A 91 35.55 -2.72 7.81
N ASN A 92 35.09 -1.75 7.02
CA ASN A 92 34.18 -0.69 7.50
C ASN A 92 32.86 -0.59 6.69
N MET A 93 32.48 -1.61 5.95
CA MET A 93 31.09 -1.76 5.58
C MET A 93 30.32 -2.18 6.83
N VAL A 94 29.70 -1.20 7.48
CA VAL A 94 28.67 -1.47 8.48
C VAL A 94 27.71 -2.44 7.80
N ASP A 95 27.63 -3.66 8.34
CA ASP A 95 26.66 -4.67 7.96
C ASP A 95 25.27 -4.10 8.27
N VAL A 96 24.73 -3.30 7.34
CA VAL A 96 23.35 -2.85 7.43
C VAL A 96 22.54 -4.12 7.15
N PRO A 97 21.85 -4.68 8.16
CA PRO A 97 21.12 -5.92 7.96
C PRO A 97 20.18 -5.72 6.78
N VAL A 98 20.30 -6.57 5.77
CA VAL A 98 19.44 -6.60 4.57
C VAL A 98 17.94 -6.65 4.96
N GLU A 99 17.63 -7.10 6.17
CA GLU A 99 16.29 -7.08 6.77
C GLU A 99 15.76 -5.67 7.05
N THR A 100 16.62 -4.66 7.21
CA THR A 100 16.15 -3.28 7.52
C THR A 100 15.60 -2.60 6.26
N GLU A 101 16.10 -2.89 5.08
CA GLU A 101 15.56 -2.36 3.81
C GLU A 101 14.20 -2.93 3.44
N LEU A 102 13.83 -4.11 3.94
CA LEU A 102 12.54 -4.76 3.66
C LEU A 102 11.38 -4.23 4.51
N ARG A 103 11.64 -3.41 5.51
CA ARG A 103 10.61 -2.89 6.43
C ARG A 103 9.88 -1.65 5.95
N TYR A 104 10.31 -1.02 4.88
CA TYR A 104 9.53 0.08 4.29
C TYR A 104 8.32 -0.50 3.58
N THR A 105 7.16 -0.19 4.09
CA THR A 105 5.88 -0.61 3.54
C THR A 105 5.78 -0.25 2.07
N ARG A 106 6.06 -1.21 1.26
CA ARG A 106 5.72 -1.18 -0.15
C ARG A 106 4.35 -1.78 -0.39
N GLU A 107 3.51 -1.80 0.65
CA GLU A 107 2.13 -2.25 0.47
C GLU A 107 1.42 -1.39 -0.56
N ILE A 108 0.84 -2.06 -1.52
CA ILE A 108 0.09 -1.47 -2.62
C ILE A 108 -1.38 -1.82 -2.42
N LEU A 109 -2.21 -0.79 -2.43
CA LEU A 109 -3.65 -0.94 -2.39
C LEU A 109 -4.20 -1.03 -3.82
N VAL A 110 -5.06 -2.02 -4.05
CA VAL A 110 -5.84 -2.14 -5.29
C VAL A 110 -7.32 -2.12 -4.93
N ILE A 111 -8.05 -1.17 -5.49
CA ILE A 111 -9.51 -1.07 -5.37
C ILE A 111 -10.12 -1.52 -6.69
N GLN A 112 -11.03 -2.46 -6.62
CA GLN A 112 -11.84 -2.97 -7.74
C GLN A 112 -13.27 -2.48 -7.60
N THR A 113 -13.87 -2.05 -8.70
CA THR A 113 -15.30 -1.68 -8.75
C THR A 113 -16.12 -2.73 -9.48
N GLU A 114 -17.45 -2.69 -9.32
CA GLU A 114 -18.38 -3.59 -10.00
C GLU A 114 -18.33 -3.44 -11.53
N GLU A 115 -18.10 -2.25 -12.04
CA GLU A 115 -17.91 -2.01 -13.47
C GLU A 115 -16.56 -2.50 -14.01
N GLY A 116 -15.66 -3.01 -13.16
CA GLY A 116 -14.35 -3.51 -13.53
C GLY A 116 -13.32 -2.41 -13.72
N ILE A 117 -13.44 -1.35 -12.96
CA ILE A 117 -12.40 -0.35 -12.84
C ILE A 117 -11.47 -0.78 -11.70
N PHE A 118 -10.18 -0.79 -11.98
CA PHE A 118 -9.14 -1.10 -11.01
C PHE A 118 -8.26 0.14 -10.80
N LEU A 119 -8.06 0.52 -9.54
CA LEU A 119 -7.13 1.57 -9.17
C LEU A 119 -6.09 1.01 -8.22
N ARG A 120 -4.82 1.09 -8.64
CA ARG A 120 -3.65 0.63 -7.88
C ARG A 120 -2.83 1.83 -7.45
N PHE A 121 -2.52 1.96 -6.15
CA PHE A 121 -1.70 3.03 -5.62
C PHE A 121 -1.04 2.64 -4.29
N PRO A 122 0.07 3.31 -3.88
CA PRO A 122 0.74 3.02 -2.63
C PRO A 122 -0.14 3.31 -1.41
N ILE A 123 -0.13 2.43 -0.41
CA ILE A 123 -0.90 2.60 0.83
C ILE A 123 -0.51 3.86 1.59
N LYS A 124 0.72 4.33 1.43
CA LYS A 124 1.20 5.58 2.04
C LYS A 124 0.38 6.83 1.66
N GLU A 125 -0.37 6.76 0.55
CA GLU A 125 -1.28 7.85 0.17
C GLU A 125 -2.59 7.86 0.98
N VAL A 126 -2.84 6.82 1.78
CA VAL A 126 -4.03 6.75 2.64
C VAL A 126 -3.72 7.41 3.97
N PRO A 127 -4.42 8.48 4.35
CA PRO A 127 -4.17 9.16 5.61
C PRO A 127 -4.62 8.30 6.79
N GLU A 128 -3.86 8.40 7.88
CA GLU A 128 -4.28 7.89 9.17
C GLU A 128 -5.27 8.86 9.80
N MET A 129 -6.38 8.34 10.25
CA MET A 129 -7.50 9.10 10.77
C MET A 129 -8.18 8.36 11.92
N LYS A 130 -8.87 9.12 12.76
CA LYS A 130 -9.66 8.53 13.87
C LYS A 130 -10.82 7.68 13.33
N LYS A 131 -11.19 6.64 14.08
CA LYS A 131 -12.34 5.78 13.74
C LYS A 131 -13.65 6.54 13.57
N SER A 132 -13.83 7.66 14.26
CA SER A 132 -15.03 8.52 14.20
C SER A 132 -15.13 9.38 12.94
N THR A 133 -14.16 9.35 12.03
CA THR A 133 -14.17 10.11 10.77
C THR A 133 -14.75 9.30 9.61
N LEU A 134 -15.19 9.97 8.55
CA LEU A 134 -15.69 9.33 7.32
C LEU A 134 -14.58 8.77 6.42
N GLY A 135 -13.35 9.26 6.56
CA GLY A 135 -12.27 8.95 5.65
C GLY A 135 -12.15 9.94 4.50
N VAL A 136 -11.34 9.55 3.51
CA VAL A 136 -11.09 10.33 2.29
C VAL A 136 -11.44 9.51 1.06
N LYS A 137 -11.61 10.18 -0.08
CA LYS A 137 -11.89 9.51 -1.36
C LYS A 137 -10.69 8.65 -1.78
N GLY A 138 -10.90 7.34 -1.88
CA GLY A 138 -9.92 6.36 -2.36
C GLY A 138 -9.91 6.25 -3.88
N ILE A 139 -11.08 6.18 -4.47
CA ILE A 139 -11.30 6.07 -5.91
C ILE A 139 -12.40 7.03 -6.36
N LYS A 140 -12.30 7.54 -7.60
CA LYS A 140 -13.39 8.30 -8.24
C LYS A 140 -14.28 7.32 -8.99
N LEU A 141 -15.47 7.07 -8.45
CA LEU A 141 -16.48 6.20 -9.04
C LEU A 141 -17.23 6.89 -10.17
N ASN A 142 -17.76 6.10 -11.11
CA ASN A 142 -18.80 6.55 -12.04
C ASN A 142 -20.16 6.63 -11.33
N ALA A 143 -21.15 7.18 -12.01
CA ALA A 143 -22.54 7.10 -11.53
C ALA A 143 -22.97 5.62 -11.46
N ASN A 144 -23.57 5.21 -10.35
CA ASN A 144 -24.06 3.86 -10.08
C ASN A 144 -22.96 2.77 -10.05
N ASP A 145 -21.68 3.13 -9.94
CA ASP A 145 -20.60 2.19 -9.71
C ASP A 145 -20.23 2.16 -8.23
N TYR A 146 -19.80 1.01 -7.74
CA TYR A 146 -19.48 0.77 -6.33
C TYR A 146 -18.19 -0.03 -6.20
N VAL A 147 -17.50 0.13 -5.08
CA VAL A 147 -16.37 -0.73 -4.73
C VAL A 147 -16.89 -2.13 -4.45
N SER A 148 -16.35 -3.13 -5.15
CA SER A 148 -16.68 -4.55 -4.96
C SER A 148 -15.62 -5.28 -4.15
N ASN A 149 -14.35 -5.06 -4.46
CA ASN A 149 -13.24 -5.74 -3.78
C ASN A 149 -12.07 -4.80 -3.50
N VAL A 150 -11.29 -5.19 -2.51
CA VAL A 150 -10.08 -4.48 -2.10
C VAL A 150 -8.96 -5.48 -1.85
N TYR A 151 -7.81 -5.24 -2.43
CA TYR A 151 -6.62 -6.08 -2.28
C TYR A 151 -5.49 -5.25 -1.70
N LEU A 152 -4.78 -5.83 -0.76
CA LEU A 152 -3.58 -5.25 -0.16
C LEU A 152 -2.42 -6.18 -0.52
N LEU A 153 -1.57 -5.72 -1.42
CA LEU A 153 -0.45 -6.47 -1.98
C LEU A 153 0.84 -6.05 -1.30
N ASP A 154 1.67 -7.01 -0.98
CA ASP A 154 3.04 -6.78 -0.54
C ASP A 154 4.03 -6.88 -1.72
N VAL A 155 5.28 -6.50 -1.47
CA VAL A 155 6.37 -6.73 -2.42
C VAL A 155 6.54 -8.24 -2.62
N GLY A 156 6.39 -8.68 -3.86
CA GLY A 156 6.49 -10.10 -4.19
C GLY A 156 5.16 -10.84 -4.35
N ASP A 157 4.06 -10.30 -3.84
CA ASP A 157 2.74 -10.93 -4.01
C ASP A 157 2.35 -10.95 -5.49
N ASN A 158 2.04 -12.14 -6.01
CA ASN A 158 1.49 -12.34 -7.36
C ASN A 158 0.01 -12.68 -7.22
N GLU A 159 -0.84 -11.66 -7.16
CA GLU A 159 -2.27 -11.87 -7.06
C GLU A 159 -2.91 -11.67 -8.44
N VAL A 160 -3.54 -12.72 -8.92
CA VAL A 160 -4.31 -12.74 -10.17
C VAL A 160 -5.76 -12.96 -9.79
N VAL A 161 -6.64 -12.05 -10.19
CA VAL A 161 -8.07 -12.13 -9.91
C VAL A 161 -8.84 -12.35 -11.19
N GLU A 162 -9.94 -13.11 -11.10
CA GLU A 162 -10.84 -13.27 -12.23
C GLU A 162 -11.90 -12.16 -12.22
N TYR A 163 -12.04 -11.50 -13.35
CA TYR A 163 -13.12 -10.54 -13.59
C TYR A 163 -13.79 -10.80 -14.93
N LYS A 164 -15.05 -11.24 -14.89
CA LYS A 164 -15.88 -11.55 -16.08
C LYS A 164 -15.18 -12.47 -17.09
N GLY A 165 -14.57 -13.56 -16.58
CA GLY A 165 -13.88 -14.56 -17.39
C GLY A 165 -12.48 -14.16 -17.86
N LYS A 166 -11.95 -13.03 -17.40
CA LYS A 166 -10.55 -12.62 -17.63
C LYS A 166 -9.73 -12.66 -16.37
N GLN A 167 -8.52 -13.16 -16.49
CA GLN A 167 -7.54 -13.06 -15.44
C GLN A 167 -6.86 -11.68 -15.49
N VAL A 168 -6.90 -10.98 -14.37
CA VAL A 168 -6.29 -9.66 -14.17
C VAL A 168 -5.15 -9.81 -13.18
N ASP A 169 -3.93 -9.66 -13.66
CA ASP A 169 -2.75 -9.60 -12.81
C ASP A 169 -2.68 -8.22 -12.15
N LEU A 170 -2.88 -8.18 -10.84
CA LEU A 170 -2.96 -6.93 -10.11
C LEU A 170 -1.63 -6.16 -10.07
N ARG A 171 -0.50 -6.85 -10.24
CA ARG A 171 0.82 -6.22 -10.29
C ARG A 171 1.09 -5.47 -11.60
N LYS A 172 0.51 -5.93 -12.69
CA LYS A 172 0.67 -5.30 -14.02
C LYS A 172 -0.22 -4.08 -14.21
N LEU A 173 -1.15 -3.83 -13.29
CA LEU A 173 -1.95 -2.61 -13.33
C LEU A 173 -1.06 -1.38 -13.17
N LYS A 174 -1.33 -0.35 -13.97
CA LYS A 174 -0.62 0.94 -13.84
C LYS A 174 -0.85 1.54 -12.45
N ILE A 175 0.22 1.98 -11.81
CA ILE A 175 0.14 2.72 -10.55
C ILE A 175 -0.45 4.10 -10.85
N GLY A 176 -1.54 4.42 -10.18
CA GLY A 176 -2.21 5.72 -10.22
C GLY A 176 -2.04 6.47 -8.91
N LYS A 177 -2.76 7.58 -8.78
CA LYS A 177 -2.87 8.35 -7.54
C LYS A 177 -4.21 8.08 -6.86
N ARG A 178 -4.22 8.08 -5.52
CA ARG A 178 -5.45 8.01 -4.73
C ARG A 178 -6.49 9.03 -5.21
N GLY A 179 -7.76 8.64 -5.23
CA GLY A 179 -8.87 9.52 -5.62
C GLY A 179 -9.03 9.74 -7.13
N THR A 180 -8.21 9.10 -7.96
CA THR A 180 -8.38 9.08 -9.43
C THR A 180 -9.33 7.98 -9.88
N LYS A 181 -9.65 7.93 -11.18
CA LYS A 181 -10.66 7.02 -11.73
C LYS A 181 -10.18 5.56 -11.88
N GLY A 182 -8.91 5.33 -12.00
CA GLY A 182 -8.38 3.98 -12.29
C GLY A 182 -8.50 3.56 -13.77
N VAL A 183 -8.24 2.29 -14.03
CA VAL A 183 -8.20 1.68 -15.38
C VAL A 183 -9.33 0.67 -15.51
N LYS A 184 -10.12 0.77 -16.59
CA LYS A 184 -11.18 -0.18 -16.88
C LYS A 184 -10.63 -1.40 -17.61
N VAL A 185 -10.83 -2.58 -17.05
CA VAL A 185 -10.54 -3.85 -17.73
C VAL A 185 -11.67 -4.10 -18.73
N ARG A 186 -11.33 -4.07 -20.03
CA ARG A 186 -12.30 -4.33 -21.11
C ARG A 186 -12.44 -5.83 -21.31
N ARG A 187 -13.63 -6.25 -21.73
CA ARG A 187 -13.89 -7.62 -22.20
C ARG A 187 -13.02 -7.98 -23.39
#